data_5988d6c513d0fdc48f78f8d6382c874e
#
_entry.id   5988d6c513d0fdc48f78f8d6382c874e
#
_cell.length_a   1.000
_cell.length_b   1.000
_cell.length_c   1.000
_cell.angle_alpha   90.00
_cell.angle_beta   90.00
_cell.angle_gamma   90.00
#
_symmetry.space_group_name_H-M   'P 1'
#
loop_
_entity.id
_entity.type
_entity.pdbx_description
1 polymer ?
#
loop_
_entity_poly.entity_id
_entity_poly.type
_entity_poly.pdbx_seq_one_letter_code
_entity_poly.pdbx_strand_id
1 'polypeptide(L)'
;MNLAALTDDLYVAAQLQAADVAQLADLGVKHLICNRPDNEEMGQLNLAEIEAIAAEHGMDVAYVPITMNGLSMEDVQAFGAWYAQDAAPKAAYCRSGTRSSLLWALSQVAAGKISAAEAQALVQKARRDVSNAAGLLQQLEAQAKA
;
A
#
# COMPACT_ATOMS: atom_id res chain seq x y z
N MET A 1 13.37 6.55 0.77
CA MET A 1 12.10 5.84 0.58
C MET A 1 11.17 5.86 1.80
N ASN A 2 11.69 6.26 2.94
CA ASN A 2 10.90 6.37 4.18
C ASN A 2 10.09 5.10 4.45
N LEU A 3 10.77 3.98 4.49
CA LEU A 3 10.20 2.64 4.64
C LEU A 3 9.75 2.39 6.07
N ALA A 4 8.59 1.78 6.23
CA ALA A 4 8.11 1.31 7.53
C ALA A 4 7.36 -0.01 7.37
N ALA A 5 7.51 -0.89 8.35
CA ALA A 5 6.71 -2.11 8.41
C ALA A 5 5.32 -1.76 8.92
N LEU A 6 4.29 -2.13 8.17
CA LEU A 6 2.90 -1.97 8.58
C LEU A 6 2.41 -3.24 9.28
N THR A 7 2.80 -4.37 8.76
CA THR A 7 2.61 -5.70 9.35
C THR A 7 3.91 -6.50 9.19
N ASP A 8 3.92 -7.73 9.67
CA ASP A 8 5.10 -8.60 9.57
C ASP A 8 5.48 -8.92 8.12
N ASP A 9 4.54 -8.82 7.19
CA ASP A 9 4.74 -9.17 5.79
C ASP A 9 4.47 -8.00 4.82
N LEU A 10 4.17 -6.80 5.32
CA LEU A 10 3.89 -5.64 4.47
C LEU A 10 4.67 -4.43 4.92
N TYR A 11 5.45 -3.89 3.99
CA TYR A 11 6.09 -2.58 4.13
C TYR A 11 5.29 -1.53 3.36
N VAL A 12 5.31 -0.31 3.86
CA VAL A 12 4.83 0.87 3.11
C VAL A 12 5.99 1.83 2.92
N ALA A 13 6.01 2.51 1.80
CA ALA A 13 7.12 3.39 1.44
C ALA A 13 6.63 4.62 0.69
N ALA A 14 7.43 5.67 0.73
CA ALA A 14 7.34 6.80 -0.18
C ALA A 14 7.88 6.39 -1.55
N GLN A 15 7.83 7.29 -2.53
CA GLN A 15 8.30 7.02 -3.89
C GLN A 15 9.64 6.30 -3.91
N LEU A 16 9.74 5.25 -4.73
CA LEU A 16 10.93 4.41 -4.84
C LEU A 16 11.85 4.92 -5.96
N GLN A 17 13.15 4.78 -5.71
CA GLN A 17 14.21 4.91 -6.69
C GLN A 17 14.81 3.53 -6.95
N ALA A 18 15.69 3.39 -7.93
CA ALA A 18 16.30 2.10 -8.27
C ALA A 18 16.99 1.43 -7.08
N ALA A 19 17.74 2.21 -6.30
CA ALA A 19 18.42 1.70 -5.11
C ALA A 19 17.46 1.20 -4.05
N ASP A 20 16.29 1.82 -3.96
CA ASP A 20 15.24 1.43 -3.00
C ASP A 20 14.65 0.07 -3.37
N VAL A 21 14.42 -0.17 -4.66
CA VAL A 21 13.91 -1.46 -5.14
C VAL A 21 14.92 -2.58 -4.82
N ALA A 22 16.21 -2.32 -5.04
CA ALA A 22 17.26 -3.27 -4.68
C ALA A 22 17.26 -3.57 -3.18
N GLN A 23 17.07 -2.55 -2.35
CA GLN A 23 17.00 -2.71 -0.89
C GLN A 23 15.80 -3.55 -0.48
N LEU A 24 14.64 -3.34 -1.10
CA LEU A 24 13.45 -4.15 -0.84
C LEU A 24 13.68 -5.61 -1.21
N ALA A 25 14.37 -5.86 -2.31
CA ALA A 25 14.74 -7.22 -2.71
C ALA A 25 15.62 -7.89 -1.64
N ASP A 26 16.56 -7.15 -1.06
CA ASP A 26 17.41 -7.64 0.02
C ASP A 26 16.60 -7.97 1.29
N LEU A 27 15.49 -7.31 1.50
CA LEU A 27 14.58 -7.59 2.60
C LEU A 27 13.65 -8.77 2.32
N GLY A 28 13.75 -9.38 1.14
CA GLY A 28 12.94 -10.53 0.76
C GLY A 28 11.61 -10.20 0.10
N VAL A 29 11.36 -8.93 -0.22
CA VAL A 29 10.12 -8.51 -0.88
C VAL A 29 10.01 -9.17 -2.26
N LYS A 30 8.85 -9.75 -2.54
CA LYS A 30 8.55 -10.43 -3.80
C LYS A 30 7.52 -9.70 -4.66
N HIS A 31 6.64 -8.93 -4.03
CA HIS A 31 5.55 -8.25 -4.72
C HIS A 31 5.52 -6.78 -4.32
N LEU A 32 5.48 -5.92 -5.32
CA LEU A 32 5.28 -4.48 -5.14
C LEU A 32 3.90 -4.10 -5.63
N ILE A 33 3.32 -3.06 -5.04
CA ILE A 33 2.15 -2.39 -5.59
C ILE A 33 2.41 -0.89 -5.62
N CYS A 34 2.13 -0.27 -6.75
CA CYS A 34 2.20 1.18 -6.93
C CYS A 34 0.80 1.77 -6.77
N ASN A 35 0.64 2.63 -5.79
CA ASN A 35 -0.62 3.33 -5.55
C ASN A 35 -0.57 4.79 -5.98
N ARG A 36 0.51 5.18 -6.66
CA ARG A 36 0.71 6.54 -7.12
C ARG A 36 0.48 6.62 -8.62
N PRO A 37 -0.43 7.48 -9.10
CA PRO A 37 -0.58 7.71 -10.55
C PRO A 37 0.73 8.20 -11.15
N ASP A 38 1.01 7.79 -12.39
CA ASP A 38 2.15 8.31 -13.12
C ASP A 38 1.98 9.81 -13.36
N ASN A 39 3.09 10.51 -13.49
CA ASN A 39 3.11 11.94 -13.86
C ASN A 39 2.51 12.87 -12.82
N GLU A 40 2.50 12.49 -11.54
CA GLU A 40 2.09 13.41 -10.48
C GLU A 40 3.12 14.51 -10.24
N GLU A 41 4.38 14.21 -10.52
CA GLU A 41 5.50 15.11 -10.24
C GLU A 41 6.57 14.95 -11.31
N MET A 42 7.24 16.03 -11.66
CA MET A 42 8.36 15.97 -12.59
C MET A 42 9.51 15.15 -11.99
N GLY A 43 10.10 14.25 -12.77
CA GLY A 43 11.20 13.40 -12.32
C GLY A 43 10.78 12.14 -11.59
N GLN A 44 9.48 11.93 -11.40
CA GLN A 44 8.97 10.70 -10.81
C GLN A 44 9.23 9.52 -11.74
N LEU A 45 9.80 8.43 -11.21
CA LEU A 45 9.86 7.19 -11.96
C LEU A 45 8.45 6.67 -12.21
N ASN A 46 8.14 6.37 -13.47
CA ASN A 46 6.82 5.87 -13.81
C ASN A 46 6.72 4.36 -13.58
N LEU A 47 5.51 3.82 -13.71
CA LEU A 47 5.25 2.40 -13.48
C LEU A 47 6.16 1.51 -14.33
N ALA A 48 6.30 1.81 -15.63
CA ALA A 48 7.11 0.98 -16.53
C ALA A 48 8.58 0.94 -16.10
N GLU A 49 9.12 2.06 -15.62
CA GLU A 49 10.48 2.14 -15.11
C GLU A 49 10.64 1.30 -13.83
N ILE A 50 9.69 1.40 -12.91
CA ILE A 50 9.70 0.60 -11.68
C ILE A 50 9.54 -0.89 -12.00
N GLU A 51 8.66 -1.26 -12.93
CA GLU A 51 8.48 -2.65 -13.35
C GLU A 51 9.77 -3.24 -13.91
N ALA A 52 10.49 -2.49 -14.74
CA ALA A 52 11.75 -2.94 -15.33
C ALA A 52 12.81 -3.18 -14.25
N ILE A 53 12.92 -2.27 -13.29
CA ILE A 53 13.87 -2.40 -12.18
C ILE A 53 13.49 -3.58 -11.29
N ALA A 54 12.21 -3.70 -10.94
CA ALA A 54 11.71 -4.79 -10.11
C ALA A 54 11.97 -6.17 -10.75
N ALA A 55 11.77 -6.28 -12.06
CA ALA A 55 12.01 -7.51 -12.79
C ALA A 55 13.47 -7.98 -12.67
N GLU A 56 14.41 -7.04 -12.63
CA GLU A 56 15.84 -7.36 -12.45
C GLU A 56 16.09 -8.03 -11.09
N HIS A 57 15.23 -7.81 -10.12
CA HIS A 57 15.33 -8.34 -8.76
C HIS A 57 14.30 -9.45 -8.47
N GLY A 58 13.63 -9.96 -9.51
CA GLY A 58 12.66 -11.04 -9.36
C GLY A 58 11.37 -10.63 -8.68
N MET A 59 11.03 -9.35 -8.71
CA MET A 59 9.78 -8.84 -8.14
C MET A 59 8.80 -8.49 -9.25
N ASP A 60 7.50 -8.71 -8.99
CA ASP A 60 6.44 -8.19 -9.84
C ASP A 60 5.84 -6.91 -9.25
N VAL A 61 5.12 -6.16 -10.07
CA VAL A 61 4.53 -4.89 -9.67
C VAL A 61 3.07 -4.85 -10.11
N ALA A 62 2.18 -4.64 -9.15
CA ALA A 62 0.77 -4.36 -9.43
C ALA A 62 0.55 -2.83 -9.45
N TYR A 63 -0.50 -2.39 -10.13
CA TYR A 63 -0.81 -0.98 -10.27
C TYR A 63 -2.25 -0.71 -9.88
N VAL A 64 -2.44 -0.07 -8.74
CA VAL A 64 -3.75 0.41 -8.27
C VAL A 64 -3.58 1.87 -7.88
N PRO A 65 -3.51 2.75 -8.90
CA PRO A 65 -3.28 4.18 -8.64
C PRO A 65 -4.52 4.82 -8.09
N ILE A 66 -4.36 5.62 -7.05
CA ILE A 66 -5.45 6.39 -6.47
C ILE A 66 -5.04 7.83 -6.21
N THR A 67 -6.03 8.70 -6.26
CA THR A 67 -5.92 10.04 -5.68
C THR A 67 -6.86 10.07 -4.48
N MET A 68 -6.66 11.01 -3.55
CA MET A 68 -7.53 11.07 -2.36
C MET A 68 -8.98 11.38 -2.71
N ASN A 69 -9.22 12.02 -3.85
CA ASN A 69 -10.58 12.34 -4.32
C ASN A 69 -11.16 11.27 -5.24
N GLY A 70 -10.38 10.30 -5.68
CA GLY A 70 -10.78 9.30 -6.65
C GLY A 70 -10.80 7.87 -6.12
N LEU A 71 -10.72 7.70 -4.80
CA LEU A 71 -10.74 6.38 -4.18
C LEU A 71 -12.10 5.71 -4.35
N SER A 72 -12.09 4.47 -4.85
CA SER A 72 -13.30 3.66 -5.00
C SER A 72 -13.17 2.34 -4.23
N MET A 73 -14.30 1.68 -3.98
CA MET A 73 -14.26 0.35 -3.36
C MET A 73 -13.64 -0.70 -4.27
N GLU A 74 -13.65 -0.49 -5.58
CA GLU A 74 -12.93 -1.36 -6.51
C GLU A 74 -11.43 -1.31 -6.27
N ASP A 75 -10.89 -0.13 -5.99
CA ASP A 75 -9.47 0.05 -5.66
C ASP A 75 -9.14 -0.66 -4.35
N VAL A 76 -10.00 -0.54 -3.34
CA VAL A 76 -9.85 -1.21 -2.04
C VAL A 76 -9.82 -2.72 -2.22
N GLN A 77 -10.75 -3.26 -3.01
CA GLN A 77 -10.82 -4.70 -3.28
C GLN A 77 -9.60 -5.19 -4.06
N ALA A 78 -9.15 -4.42 -5.04
CA ALA A 78 -7.95 -4.77 -5.82
C ALA A 78 -6.71 -4.81 -4.94
N PHE A 79 -6.56 -3.85 -4.03
CA PHE A 79 -5.46 -3.87 -3.06
C PHE A 79 -5.56 -5.08 -2.15
N GLY A 80 -6.74 -5.36 -1.63
CA GLY A 80 -6.98 -6.51 -0.74
C GLY A 80 -6.64 -7.84 -1.41
N ALA A 81 -7.03 -8.01 -2.66
CA ALA A 81 -6.71 -9.22 -3.43
C ALA A 81 -5.20 -9.37 -3.67
N TRP A 82 -4.53 -8.26 -3.99
CA TRP A 82 -3.07 -8.26 -4.13
C TRP A 82 -2.40 -8.65 -2.81
N TYR A 83 -2.86 -8.08 -1.71
CA TYR A 83 -2.28 -8.37 -0.39
C TYR A 83 -2.49 -9.82 0.03
N ALA A 84 -3.64 -10.40 -0.30
CA ALA A 84 -4.02 -11.76 0.10
C ALA A 84 -3.48 -12.86 -0.81
N GLN A 85 -2.77 -12.53 -1.89
CA GLN A 85 -2.39 -13.51 -2.92
C GLN A 85 -1.50 -14.64 -2.41
N ASP A 86 -0.63 -14.35 -1.46
CA ASP A 86 0.25 -15.33 -0.81
C ASP A 86 0.84 -14.71 0.46
N ALA A 87 1.67 -15.48 1.17
CA ALA A 87 2.31 -15.04 2.41
C ALA A 87 3.68 -14.40 2.19
N ALA A 88 4.12 -14.23 0.93
CA ALA A 88 5.42 -13.64 0.65
C ALA A 88 5.47 -12.17 1.09
N PRO A 89 6.64 -11.67 1.52
CA PRO A 89 6.78 -10.26 1.88
C PRO A 89 6.45 -9.33 0.72
N LYS A 90 5.76 -8.25 1.03
CA LYS A 90 5.23 -7.29 0.05
C LYS A 90 5.59 -5.87 0.45
N ALA A 91 5.59 -4.97 -0.53
CA ALA A 91 5.72 -3.55 -0.27
C ALA A 91 4.75 -2.77 -1.14
N ALA A 92 4.13 -1.75 -0.53
CA ALA A 92 3.24 -0.83 -1.21
C ALA A 92 3.84 0.57 -1.13
N TYR A 93 3.76 1.32 -2.23
CA TYR A 93 4.29 2.67 -2.23
C TYR A 93 3.36 3.65 -2.95
N CYS A 94 3.46 4.89 -2.55
CA CYS A 94 2.87 6.02 -3.22
C CYS A 94 3.84 7.21 -3.06
N ARG A 95 3.37 8.45 -3.05
CA ARG A 95 4.28 9.57 -2.86
C ARG A 95 4.89 9.57 -1.46
N SER A 96 4.10 9.32 -0.41
CA SER A 96 4.51 9.39 0.99
C SER A 96 4.29 8.08 1.76
N GLY A 97 3.56 7.12 1.19
CA GLY A 97 3.12 5.91 1.86
C GLY A 97 1.74 6.00 2.48
N THR A 98 1.14 7.17 2.51
CA THR A 98 -0.17 7.39 3.16
C THR A 98 -1.31 6.75 2.39
N ARG A 99 -1.36 6.94 1.06
CA ARG A 99 -2.41 6.32 0.24
C ARG A 99 -2.34 4.80 0.29
N SER A 100 -1.13 4.24 0.25
CA SER A 100 -0.92 2.80 0.39
C SER A 100 -1.40 2.28 1.73
N SER A 101 -1.08 3.00 2.81
CA SER A 101 -1.52 2.65 4.16
C SER A 101 -3.04 2.72 4.28
N LEU A 102 -3.66 3.72 3.66
CA LEU A 102 -5.12 3.87 3.66
C LEU A 102 -5.78 2.70 2.93
N LEU A 103 -5.30 2.34 1.75
CA LEU A 103 -5.84 1.20 1.00
C LEU A 103 -5.75 -0.10 1.80
N TRP A 104 -4.61 -0.33 2.45
CA TRP A 104 -4.44 -1.49 3.31
C TRP A 104 -5.47 -1.49 4.44
N ALA A 105 -5.58 -0.36 5.16
CA ALA A 105 -6.52 -0.24 6.28
C ALA A 105 -7.95 -0.49 5.84
N LEU A 106 -8.38 0.16 4.76
CA LEU A 106 -9.74 -0.01 4.23
C LEU A 106 -9.99 -1.46 3.80
N SER A 107 -9.04 -2.09 3.13
CA SER A 107 -9.21 -3.47 2.65
C SER A 107 -9.33 -4.46 3.80
N GLN A 108 -8.53 -4.31 4.85
CA GLN A 108 -8.52 -5.24 5.97
C GLN A 108 -9.74 -5.06 6.88
N VAL A 109 -10.16 -3.82 7.09
CA VAL A 109 -11.38 -3.53 7.87
C VAL A 109 -12.62 -4.01 7.11
N ALA A 110 -12.69 -3.72 5.81
CA ALA A 110 -13.81 -4.17 4.97
C ALA A 110 -13.94 -5.69 4.92
N ALA A 111 -12.80 -6.40 4.95
CA ALA A 111 -12.76 -7.86 4.95
C ALA A 111 -13.04 -8.46 6.35
N GLY A 112 -13.22 -7.64 7.37
CA GLY A 112 -13.48 -8.11 8.73
C GLY A 112 -12.24 -8.69 9.42
N LYS A 113 -11.04 -8.38 8.94
CA LYS A 113 -9.79 -8.94 9.47
C LYS A 113 -9.29 -8.22 10.72
N ILE A 114 -9.50 -6.91 10.78
CA ILE A 114 -9.12 -6.06 11.92
C ILE A 114 -10.18 -4.98 12.14
N SER A 115 -10.16 -4.39 13.32
CA SER A 115 -11.03 -3.26 13.64
C SER A 115 -10.48 -1.97 13.05
N ALA A 116 -11.34 -0.95 12.94
CA ALA A 116 -10.93 0.38 12.51
C ALA A 116 -9.86 0.96 13.46
N ALA A 117 -10.01 0.75 14.77
CA ALA A 117 -9.05 1.23 15.76
C ALA A 117 -7.68 0.55 15.61
N GLU A 118 -7.66 -0.76 15.39
CA GLU A 118 -6.41 -1.51 15.17
C GLU A 118 -5.71 -1.05 13.89
N ALA A 119 -6.47 -0.85 12.81
CA ALA A 119 -5.92 -0.38 11.54
C ALA A 119 -5.25 0.98 11.71
N GLN A 120 -5.93 1.93 12.35
CA GLN A 120 -5.38 3.26 12.59
C GLN A 120 -4.14 3.22 13.47
N ALA A 121 -4.14 2.38 14.50
CA ALA A 121 -2.99 2.24 15.39
C ALA A 121 -1.75 1.72 14.65
N LEU A 122 -1.92 0.73 13.78
CA LEU A 122 -0.82 0.17 12.97
C LEU A 122 -0.28 1.20 11.98
N VAL A 123 -1.17 1.93 11.32
CA VAL A 123 -0.78 3.00 10.38
C VAL A 123 -0.01 4.10 11.11
N GLN A 124 -0.48 4.51 12.28
CA GLN A 124 0.18 5.53 13.09
C GLN A 124 1.57 5.07 13.54
N LYS A 125 1.69 3.81 13.92
CA LYS A 125 2.98 3.21 14.30
C LYS A 125 3.95 3.20 13.12
N ALA A 126 3.45 3.08 11.90
CA ALA A 126 4.23 3.18 10.68
C ALA A 126 4.49 4.64 10.26
N ARG A 127 4.15 5.60 11.12
CA ARG A 127 4.37 7.04 10.92
C ARG A 127 3.59 7.62 9.75
N ARG A 128 2.40 7.09 9.50
CA ARG A 128 1.46 7.64 8.53
C ARG A 128 0.17 8.00 9.27
N ASP A 129 -0.60 8.87 8.68
CA ASP A 129 -1.83 9.37 9.29
C ASP A 129 -3.00 9.18 8.33
N VAL A 130 -3.96 8.34 8.75
CA VAL A 130 -5.22 8.13 8.02
C VAL A 130 -6.41 8.53 8.87
N SER A 131 -6.20 9.40 9.87
CA SER A 131 -7.25 9.83 10.79
C SER A 131 -8.41 10.53 10.08
N ASN A 132 -8.17 11.17 8.93
CA ASN A 132 -9.22 11.77 8.11
C ASN A 132 -10.18 10.74 7.52
N ALA A 133 -9.82 9.45 7.52
CA ALA A 133 -10.67 8.35 7.05
C ALA A 133 -11.30 7.57 8.21
N ALA A 134 -11.17 8.04 9.45
CA ALA A 134 -11.68 7.34 10.62
C ALA A 134 -13.18 6.99 10.51
N GLY A 135 -13.99 7.93 10.01
CA GLY A 135 -15.42 7.69 9.81
C GLY A 135 -15.71 6.59 8.80
N LEU A 136 -14.99 6.59 7.68
CA LEU A 136 -15.14 5.55 6.67
C LEU A 136 -14.69 4.18 7.21
N LEU A 137 -13.58 4.13 7.95
CA LEU A 137 -13.11 2.89 8.57
C LEU A 137 -14.14 2.33 9.54
N GLN A 138 -14.74 3.18 10.38
CA GLN A 138 -15.77 2.77 11.33
C GLN A 138 -17.01 2.25 10.60
N GLN A 139 -17.40 2.91 9.50
CA GLN A 139 -18.54 2.49 8.68
C GLN A 139 -18.29 1.11 8.07
N LEU A 140 -17.09 0.88 7.52
CA LEU A 140 -16.72 -0.42 6.94
C LEU A 140 -16.66 -1.50 8.00
N GLU A 141 -16.16 -1.20 9.20
CA GLU A 141 -16.16 -2.14 10.31
C GLU A 141 -17.59 -2.57 10.67
N ALA A 142 -18.51 -1.62 10.77
CA ALA A 142 -19.91 -1.91 11.08
C ALA A 142 -20.54 -2.78 9.99
N GLN A 143 -20.26 -2.51 8.72
CA GLN A 143 -20.76 -3.30 7.60
C GLN A 143 -20.22 -4.73 7.62
N ALA A 144 -18.95 -4.90 8.00
CA ALA A 144 -18.32 -6.22 8.06
C ALA A 144 -18.92 -7.09 9.18
N LYS A 145 -19.44 -6.47 10.24
CA LYS A 145 -20.07 -7.17 11.37
C LYS A 145 -21.57 -7.44 11.17
N ALA A 146 -22.15 -6.82 10.16
CA ALA A 146 -23.58 -6.94 9.89
C ALA A 146 -23.98 -8.35 9.41
#